data_f1d5f1e2342ca6ca7196901312a95f9b
#
_entry.id   f1d5f1e2342ca6ca7196901312a95f9b
#
_cell.length_a   1.000
_cell.length_b   1.000
_cell.length_c   1.000
_cell.angle_alpha   90.00
_cell.angle_beta   90.00
_cell.angle_gamma   90.00
#
_symmetry.space_group_name_H-M   'P 1'
#
loop_
_entity.id
_entity.type
_entity.pdbx_description
1 polymer ?
#
loop_
_entity_poly.entity_id
_entity_poly.type
_entity_poly.pdbx_seq_one_letter_code
_entity_poly.pdbx_strand_id
1 'polypeptide(L)'
;MNIGVIGYGNMGSMIVNNILKLNLLLDDEELIISNRHLNKFESLIEEYPEENLNITSDNKEIATQCEKILISVETPQFKEVIEEITPFLNENTHIIYTCAGLNFKQISQFYNGKLTLVIPTIASTVTSNNAISSLSRRKGVTLVKHNSQVELQERLFVQDLFNEFSFVKKIDNPIYLDDDEEDISQNNELEISTILTSCGPAFIAIMIEKFAETASNLSHISKEEAEEMILKTIIGTAMLKDDQSLSNEEIINKVATKKGITQEGVDLLDKKFNKVSKDLIRELLNRYEEVNDEMNKTYLKK
;
A
#
# COMPACT_ATOMS: atom_id res chain seq x y z
N MET A 1 -0.53 -9.93 -23.49
CA MET A 1 -0.28 -10.51 -22.12
C MET A 1 -1.47 -10.15 -21.27
N ASN A 2 -2.09 -11.13 -20.57
CA ASN A 2 -3.27 -10.80 -19.74
C ASN A 2 -2.84 -10.56 -18.28
N ILE A 3 -3.54 -9.61 -17.63
CA ILE A 3 -3.36 -9.28 -16.22
C ILE A 3 -4.55 -9.85 -15.44
N GLY A 4 -4.28 -10.70 -14.47
CA GLY A 4 -5.30 -11.26 -13.59
C GLY A 4 -5.32 -10.56 -12.23
N VAL A 5 -6.52 -10.33 -11.68
CA VAL A 5 -6.69 -9.83 -10.32
C VAL A 5 -7.63 -10.75 -9.56
N ILE A 6 -7.11 -11.40 -8.51
CA ILE A 6 -7.89 -12.23 -7.61
C ILE A 6 -8.18 -11.46 -6.33
N GLY A 7 -9.46 -11.16 -6.10
CA GLY A 7 -9.93 -10.37 -4.96
C GLY A 7 -10.19 -8.91 -5.29
N TYR A 8 -11.45 -8.50 -5.12
CA TYR A 8 -11.94 -7.13 -5.36
C TYR A 8 -12.44 -6.51 -4.04
N GLY A 9 -11.52 -6.49 -3.06
CA GLY A 9 -11.66 -5.75 -1.79
C GLY A 9 -11.12 -4.32 -1.92
N ASN A 10 -10.86 -3.64 -0.80
CA ASN A 10 -10.39 -2.24 -0.80
C ASN A 10 -9.11 -2.03 -1.63
N MET A 11 -8.10 -2.92 -1.50
CA MET A 11 -6.85 -2.79 -2.25
C MET A 11 -7.01 -3.24 -3.70
N GLY A 12 -7.66 -4.38 -3.95
CA GLY A 12 -7.89 -4.88 -5.30
C GLY A 12 -8.71 -3.91 -6.15
N SER A 13 -9.80 -3.37 -5.61
CA SER A 13 -10.61 -2.37 -6.30
C SER A 13 -9.86 -1.07 -6.57
N MET A 14 -9.04 -0.60 -5.61
CA MET A 14 -8.20 0.58 -5.81
C MET A 14 -7.22 0.38 -6.97
N ILE A 15 -6.54 -0.78 -7.02
CA ILE A 15 -5.58 -1.07 -8.09
C ILE A 15 -6.28 -1.19 -9.45
N VAL A 16 -7.37 -1.95 -9.52
CA VAL A 16 -8.18 -2.12 -10.75
C VAL A 16 -8.67 -0.76 -11.25
N ASN A 17 -9.28 0.04 -10.38
CA ASN A 17 -9.77 1.37 -10.74
C ASN A 17 -8.64 2.29 -11.24
N ASN A 18 -7.45 2.22 -10.65
CA ASN A 18 -6.32 3.00 -11.13
C ASN A 18 -5.83 2.51 -12.52
N ILE A 19 -5.79 1.19 -12.75
CA ILE A 19 -5.45 0.62 -14.07
C ILE A 19 -6.41 1.13 -15.14
N LEU A 20 -7.71 1.04 -14.90
CA LEU A 20 -8.74 1.45 -15.86
C LEU A 20 -8.76 2.98 -16.03
N LYS A 21 -8.80 3.76 -14.96
CA LYS A 21 -8.82 5.24 -15.00
C LYS A 21 -7.63 5.84 -15.72
N LEU A 22 -6.48 5.23 -15.64
CA LEU A 22 -5.24 5.71 -16.26
C LEU A 22 -4.97 5.05 -17.62
N ASN A 23 -5.86 4.15 -18.06
CA ASN A 23 -5.73 3.39 -19.31
C ASN A 23 -4.35 2.72 -19.43
N LEU A 24 -4.02 1.88 -18.42
CA LEU A 24 -2.69 1.26 -18.31
C LEU A 24 -2.60 -0.09 -19.04
N LEU A 25 -3.68 -0.60 -19.63
CA LEU A 25 -3.69 -1.80 -20.47
C LEU A 25 -3.19 -1.45 -21.87
N LEU A 26 -2.42 -2.33 -22.48
CA LEU A 26 -2.10 -2.24 -23.89
C LEU A 26 -3.29 -2.75 -24.74
N ASP A 27 -3.32 -2.38 -26.02
CA ASP A 27 -4.45 -2.69 -26.94
C ASP A 27 -4.77 -4.20 -27.05
N ASP A 28 -3.78 -5.06 -26.83
CA ASP A 28 -3.88 -6.53 -26.88
C ASP A 28 -3.91 -7.20 -25.50
N GLU A 29 -4.02 -6.42 -24.44
CA GLU A 29 -4.09 -6.91 -23.06
C GLU A 29 -5.53 -6.93 -22.55
N GLU A 30 -5.85 -7.97 -21.78
CA GLU A 30 -7.12 -8.13 -21.09
C GLU A 30 -6.90 -8.11 -19.59
N LEU A 31 -7.78 -7.42 -18.86
CA LEU A 31 -7.86 -7.45 -17.41
C LEU A 31 -8.93 -8.44 -16.96
N ILE A 32 -8.50 -9.55 -16.36
CA ILE A 32 -9.42 -10.57 -15.86
C ILE A 32 -9.50 -10.47 -14.34
N ILE A 33 -10.71 -10.24 -13.81
CA ILE A 33 -10.91 -10.02 -12.38
C ILE A 33 -11.78 -11.10 -11.80
N SER A 34 -11.34 -11.73 -10.70
CA SER A 34 -12.18 -12.67 -9.97
C SER A 34 -12.57 -12.15 -8.59
N ASN A 35 -13.82 -12.44 -8.22
CA ASN A 35 -14.31 -12.27 -6.86
C ASN A 35 -15.49 -13.20 -6.61
N ARG A 36 -15.61 -13.71 -5.37
CA ARG A 36 -16.73 -14.59 -4.97
C ARG A 36 -18.12 -13.95 -5.11
N HIS A 37 -18.18 -12.61 -5.09
CA HIS A 37 -19.42 -11.83 -5.19
C HIS A 37 -19.40 -10.97 -6.44
N LEU A 38 -20.02 -11.43 -7.52
CA LEU A 38 -20.01 -10.75 -8.82
C LEU A 38 -20.81 -9.44 -8.83
N ASN A 39 -21.78 -9.27 -7.93
CA ASN A 39 -22.54 -8.03 -7.80
C ASN A 39 -21.67 -6.80 -7.44
N LYS A 40 -20.46 -7.00 -6.93
CA LYS A 40 -19.52 -5.91 -6.67
C LYS A 40 -18.99 -5.22 -7.93
N PHE A 41 -19.16 -5.83 -9.09
CA PHE A 41 -18.67 -5.33 -10.37
C PHE A 41 -19.69 -4.54 -11.18
N GLU A 42 -20.95 -4.46 -10.74
CA GLU A 42 -22.02 -3.78 -11.49
C GLU A 42 -21.62 -2.33 -11.83
N SER A 43 -21.15 -1.57 -10.86
CA SER A 43 -20.69 -0.20 -11.09
C SER A 43 -19.42 -0.10 -11.95
N LEU A 44 -18.54 -1.08 -11.88
CA LEU A 44 -17.32 -1.13 -12.69
C LEU A 44 -17.65 -1.37 -14.16
N ILE A 45 -18.56 -2.29 -14.45
CA ILE A 45 -19.00 -2.60 -15.81
C ILE A 45 -19.73 -1.39 -16.43
N GLU A 46 -20.55 -0.70 -15.63
CA GLU A 46 -21.24 0.51 -16.07
C GLU A 46 -20.29 1.67 -16.37
N GLU A 47 -19.21 1.82 -15.57
CA GLU A 47 -18.22 2.89 -15.74
C GLU A 47 -17.26 2.62 -16.90
N TYR A 48 -16.95 1.34 -17.21
CA TYR A 48 -15.96 0.92 -18.21
C TYR A 48 -16.54 -0.12 -19.20
N PRO A 49 -17.57 0.21 -19.99
CA PRO A 49 -18.27 -0.76 -20.84
C PRO A 49 -17.48 -1.16 -22.10
N GLU A 50 -16.49 -0.39 -22.50
CA GLU A 50 -15.71 -0.57 -23.74
C GLU A 50 -14.28 -1.11 -23.46
N GLU A 51 -13.93 -1.36 -22.21
CA GLU A 51 -12.61 -1.85 -21.84
C GLU A 51 -12.50 -3.37 -22.03
N ASN A 52 -11.27 -3.85 -22.27
CA ASN A 52 -10.95 -5.27 -22.30
C ASN A 52 -11.00 -5.86 -20.89
N LEU A 53 -12.20 -5.96 -20.33
CA LEU A 53 -12.47 -6.37 -18.98
C LEU A 53 -13.29 -7.66 -18.95
N ASN A 54 -12.73 -8.70 -18.36
CA ASN A 54 -13.43 -9.97 -18.12
C ASN A 54 -13.62 -10.21 -16.62
N ILE A 55 -14.81 -10.66 -16.24
CA ILE A 55 -15.18 -10.86 -14.84
C ILE A 55 -15.60 -12.30 -14.63
N THR A 56 -14.98 -12.95 -13.66
CA THR A 56 -15.24 -14.35 -13.33
C THR A 56 -15.40 -14.59 -11.83
N SER A 57 -15.97 -15.71 -11.44
CA SER A 57 -15.89 -16.23 -10.07
C SER A 57 -14.90 -17.39 -9.94
N ASP A 58 -14.24 -17.79 -11.02
CA ASP A 58 -13.31 -18.92 -11.06
C ASP A 58 -11.86 -18.43 -11.11
N ASN A 59 -11.12 -18.59 -10.01
CA ASN A 59 -9.70 -18.23 -9.93
C ASN A 59 -8.83 -19.05 -10.89
N LYS A 60 -9.26 -20.25 -11.28
CA LYS A 60 -8.53 -21.14 -12.22
C LYS A 60 -8.51 -20.57 -13.62
N GLU A 61 -9.56 -19.84 -14.00
CA GLU A 61 -9.60 -19.13 -15.28
C GLU A 61 -8.47 -18.10 -15.35
N ILE A 62 -8.28 -17.29 -14.29
CA ILE A 62 -7.16 -16.38 -14.17
C ILE A 62 -5.82 -17.11 -14.23
N ALA A 63 -5.70 -18.21 -13.49
CA ALA A 63 -4.45 -18.97 -13.44
C ALA A 63 -4.02 -19.54 -14.80
N THR A 64 -4.99 -19.88 -15.66
CA THR A 64 -4.72 -20.43 -17.00
C THR A 64 -4.49 -19.37 -18.07
N GLN A 65 -5.10 -18.19 -17.94
CA GLN A 65 -5.12 -17.16 -18.99
C GLN A 65 -4.14 -16.01 -18.74
N CYS A 66 -3.67 -15.83 -17.49
CA CYS A 66 -2.85 -14.68 -17.12
C CYS A 66 -1.41 -15.07 -16.78
N GLU A 67 -0.45 -14.26 -17.24
CA GLU A 67 0.94 -14.38 -16.83
C GLU A 67 1.27 -13.53 -15.61
N LYS A 68 0.59 -12.41 -15.42
CA LYS A 68 0.70 -11.52 -14.27
C LYS A 68 -0.55 -11.63 -13.43
N ILE A 69 -0.43 -12.20 -12.23
CA ILE A 69 -1.57 -12.44 -11.35
C ILE A 69 -1.38 -11.67 -10.06
N LEU A 70 -2.23 -10.67 -9.84
CA LEU A 70 -2.30 -9.90 -8.62
C LEU A 70 -3.31 -10.56 -7.66
N ILE A 71 -2.84 -10.98 -6.48
CA ILE A 71 -3.68 -11.58 -5.43
C ILE A 71 -3.88 -10.54 -4.33
N SER A 72 -5.11 -10.03 -4.21
CA SER A 72 -5.51 -9.01 -3.25
C SER A 72 -6.67 -9.47 -2.38
N VAL A 73 -6.41 -10.52 -1.61
CA VAL A 73 -7.34 -11.10 -0.63
C VAL A 73 -6.83 -10.85 0.79
N GLU A 74 -7.67 -11.09 1.79
CA GLU A 74 -7.22 -11.05 3.18
C GLU A 74 -6.19 -12.16 3.46
N THR A 75 -5.20 -11.87 4.31
CA THR A 75 -4.11 -12.80 4.63
C THR A 75 -4.56 -14.23 4.98
N PRO A 76 -5.64 -14.44 5.76
CA PRO A 76 -6.13 -15.80 6.05
C PRO A 76 -6.64 -16.57 4.83
N GLN A 77 -7.10 -15.86 3.78
CA GLN A 77 -7.66 -16.47 2.57
C GLN A 77 -6.58 -16.79 1.53
N PHE A 78 -5.40 -16.21 1.65
CA PHE A 78 -4.35 -16.34 0.64
C PHE A 78 -3.92 -17.78 0.43
N LYS A 79 -3.83 -18.57 1.51
CA LYS A 79 -3.44 -19.99 1.43
C LYS A 79 -4.40 -20.79 0.55
N GLU A 80 -5.69 -20.63 0.75
CA GLU A 80 -6.73 -21.32 -0.04
C GLU A 80 -6.60 -20.94 -1.52
N VAL A 81 -6.43 -19.66 -1.81
CA VAL A 81 -6.28 -19.16 -3.18
C VAL A 81 -5.02 -19.73 -3.85
N ILE A 82 -3.85 -19.68 -3.19
CA ILE A 82 -2.60 -20.16 -3.80
C ILE A 82 -2.63 -21.68 -4.01
N GLU A 83 -3.21 -22.46 -3.09
CA GLU A 83 -3.40 -23.91 -3.24
C GLU A 83 -4.35 -24.23 -4.41
N GLU A 84 -5.42 -23.43 -4.59
CA GLU A 84 -6.40 -23.62 -5.66
C GLU A 84 -5.77 -23.37 -7.04
N ILE A 85 -5.00 -22.28 -7.21
CA ILE A 85 -4.52 -21.85 -8.51
C ILE A 85 -3.21 -22.52 -8.94
N THR A 86 -2.34 -22.91 -8.00
CA THR A 86 -1.00 -23.46 -8.29
C THR A 86 -0.98 -24.58 -9.34
N PRO A 87 -1.92 -25.55 -9.35
CA PRO A 87 -1.93 -26.62 -10.38
C PRO A 87 -2.18 -26.12 -11.81
N PHE A 88 -2.61 -24.88 -12.00
CA PHE A 88 -2.96 -24.28 -13.29
C PHE A 88 -1.97 -23.22 -13.75
N LEU A 89 -0.98 -22.88 -12.90
CA LEU A 89 0.05 -21.90 -13.21
C LEU A 89 1.09 -22.50 -14.17
N ASN A 90 1.72 -21.64 -14.96
CA ASN A 90 2.83 -22.01 -15.84
C ASN A 90 4.16 -21.39 -15.34
N GLU A 91 5.26 -21.77 -15.97
CA GLU A 91 6.61 -21.32 -15.59
C GLU A 91 6.85 -19.80 -15.74
N ASN A 92 6.06 -19.13 -16.58
CA ASN A 92 6.16 -17.69 -16.81
C ASN A 92 5.29 -16.88 -15.83
N THR A 93 4.43 -17.56 -15.08
CA THR A 93 3.52 -16.88 -14.15
C THR A 93 4.29 -16.12 -13.09
N HIS A 94 3.94 -14.83 -12.94
CA HIS A 94 4.44 -13.95 -11.89
C HIS A 94 3.28 -13.60 -10.95
N ILE A 95 3.37 -14.06 -9.71
CA ILE A 95 2.41 -13.73 -8.66
C ILE A 95 2.84 -12.46 -7.96
N ILE A 96 1.95 -11.48 -7.95
CA ILE A 96 2.06 -10.22 -7.23
C ILE A 96 1.00 -10.23 -6.13
N TYR A 97 1.37 -10.01 -4.88
CA TYR A 97 0.41 -10.12 -3.78
C TYR A 97 0.50 -8.95 -2.79
N THR A 98 -0.63 -8.64 -2.13
CA THR A 98 -0.75 -7.48 -1.25
C THR A 98 -0.79 -7.82 0.26
N CYS A 99 -0.64 -9.08 0.62
CA CYS A 99 -0.74 -9.56 2.01
C CYS A 99 0.56 -9.26 2.78
N ALA A 100 0.63 -8.12 3.45
CA ALA A 100 1.83 -7.62 4.15
C ALA A 100 2.33 -8.55 5.28
N GLY A 101 1.48 -9.43 5.82
CA GLY A 101 1.84 -10.40 6.86
C GLY A 101 2.43 -11.71 6.33
N LEU A 102 2.62 -11.87 5.01
CA LEU A 102 3.16 -13.07 4.39
C LEU A 102 4.54 -12.83 3.79
N ASN A 103 5.48 -13.70 4.09
CA ASN A 103 6.81 -13.70 3.51
C ASN A 103 6.97 -14.79 2.42
N PHE A 104 8.01 -14.68 1.61
CA PHE A 104 8.26 -15.60 0.50
C PHE A 104 8.47 -17.05 0.95
N LYS A 105 9.11 -17.27 2.12
CA LYS A 105 9.35 -18.60 2.67
C LYS A 105 8.04 -19.34 3.00
N GLN A 106 7.04 -18.62 3.49
CA GLN A 106 5.72 -19.18 3.76
C GLN A 106 5.03 -19.59 2.46
N ILE A 107 5.04 -18.72 1.45
CA ILE A 107 4.40 -18.97 0.15
C ILE A 107 5.13 -20.07 -0.64
N SER A 108 6.47 -20.19 -0.50
CA SER A 108 7.25 -21.21 -1.22
C SER A 108 6.89 -22.65 -0.86
N GLN A 109 6.10 -22.88 0.19
CA GLN A 109 5.53 -24.19 0.48
C GLN A 109 4.49 -24.64 -0.57
N PHE A 110 3.93 -23.72 -1.32
CA PHE A 110 2.84 -23.94 -2.29
C PHE A 110 3.25 -23.56 -3.71
N TYR A 111 4.07 -22.53 -3.86
CA TYR A 111 4.49 -21.99 -5.15
C TYR A 111 5.95 -21.51 -5.11
N ASN A 112 6.79 -22.11 -5.94
CA ASN A 112 8.24 -21.83 -6.03
C ASN A 112 8.62 -20.96 -7.24
N GLY A 113 7.70 -20.19 -7.80
CA GLY A 113 7.94 -19.30 -8.94
C GLY A 113 8.25 -17.86 -8.55
N LYS A 114 8.02 -16.98 -9.51
CA LYS A 114 8.23 -15.53 -9.39
C LYS A 114 7.21 -14.91 -8.43
N LEU A 115 7.68 -14.32 -7.32
CA LEU A 115 6.85 -13.70 -6.28
C LEU A 115 7.26 -12.25 -6.06
N THR A 116 6.28 -11.35 -6.08
CA THR A 116 6.45 -9.96 -5.67
C THR A 116 5.41 -9.58 -4.61
N LEU A 117 5.87 -9.11 -3.47
CA LEU A 117 5.04 -8.42 -2.49
C LEU A 117 4.91 -6.96 -2.89
N VAL A 118 3.68 -6.46 -2.97
CA VAL A 118 3.38 -5.04 -3.12
C VAL A 118 2.47 -4.60 -1.97
N ILE A 119 2.82 -3.50 -1.33
CA ILE A 119 2.03 -2.92 -0.23
C ILE A 119 1.70 -1.48 -0.60
N PRO A 120 0.61 -1.25 -1.36
CA PRO A 120 0.15 0.08 -1.69
C PRO A 120 -0.56 0.73 -0.49
N THR A 121 -0.58 2.06 -0.47
CA THR A 121 -1.45 2.79 0.46
C THR A 121 -2.75 3.20 -0.21
N ILE A 122 -3.84 3.25 0.54
CA ILE A 122 -5.14 3.74 0.04
C ILE A 122 -5.06 5.20 -0.46
N ALA A 123 -4.07 5.96 0.02
CA ALA A 123 -3.78 7.31 -0.46
C ALA A 123 -3.35 7.38 -1.93
N SER A 124 -3.01 6.23 -2.55
CA SER A 124 -2.68 6.12 -3.98
C SER A 124 -3.92 6.06 -4.88
N THR A 125 -5.12 6.16 -4.34
CA THR A 125 -6.36 6.21 -5.13
C THR A 125 -6.37 7.43 -6.04
N VAL A 126 -6.50 7.22 -7.36
CA VAL A 126 -6.66 8.30 -8.34
C VAL A 126 -8.10 8.77 -8.33
N THR A 127 -8.30 10.02 -7.92
CA THR A 127 -9.64 10.62 -7.76
C THR A 127 -10.09 11.44 -8.96
N SER A 128 -9.18 11.78 -9.89
CA SER A 128 -9.47 12.62 -11.06
C SER A 128 -8.57 12.28 -12.24
N ASN A 129 -9.15 12.12 -13.41
CA ASN A 129 -8.43 11.94 -14.69
C ASN A 129 -7.74 13.23 -15.17
N ASN A 130 -8.10 14.40 -14.59
CA ASN A 130 -7.60 15.72 -14.97
C ASN A 130 -6.36 16.18 -14.18
N ALA A 131 -5.63 15.28 -13.55
CA ALA A 131 -4.38 15.63 -12.92
C ALA A 131 -3.36 16.09 -13.98
N ILE A 132 -3.08 17.39 -13.98
CA ILE A 132 -2.31 18.12 -15.02
C ILE A 132 -0.82 17.68 -15.07
N SER A 133 -0.33 17.00 -14.04
CA SER A 133 1.03 16.47 -14.01
C SER A 133 1.10 15.07 -13.39
N SER A 134 2.09 14.29 -13.80
CA SER A 134 2.36 12.97 -13.20
C SER A 134 2.61 13.03 -11.69
N LEU A 135 3.20 14.12 -11.19
CA LEU A 135 3.43 14.36 -9.77
C LEU A 135 2.14 14.54 -8.97
N SER A 136 1.12 15.20 -9.54
CA SER A 136 -0.18 15.34 -8.89
C SER A 136 -1.01 14.05 -8.88
N ARG A 137 -0.66 13.06 -9.74
CA ARG A 137 -1.27 11.73 -9.77
C ARG A 137 -0.63 10.77 -8.77
N ARG A 138 0.69 10.86 -8.57
CA ARG A 138 1.46 9.98 -7.69
C ARG A 138 1.29 10.40 -6.24
N LYS A 139 0.21 9.92 -5.64
CA LYS A 139 -0.08 10.13 -4.22
C LYS A 139 0.17 8.84 -3.46
N GLY A 140 0.67 8.97 -2.24
CA GLY A 140 0.97 7.81 -1.42
C GLY A 140 2.21 7.03 -1.88
N VAL A 141 2.42 5.88 -1.29
CA VAL A 141 3.61 5.04 -1.50
C VAL A 141 3.18 3.60 -1.74
N THR A 142 3.83 2.94 -2.69
CA THR A 142 3.76 1.49 -2.84
C THR A 142 5.11 0.88 -2.51
N LEU A 143 5.15 0.02 -1.49
CA LEU A 143 6.34 -0.77 -1.17
C LEU A 143 6.39 -1.98 -2.07
N VAL A 144 7.56 -2.31 -2.60
CA VAL A 144 7.75 -3.43 -3.52
C VAL A 144 8.95 -4.26 -3.07
N LYS A 145 8.75 -5.56 -2.89
CA LYS A 145 9.80 -6.53 -2.58
C LYS A 145 9.68 -7.73 -3.52
N HIS A 146 10.79 -8.15 -4.12
CA HIS A 146 10.84 -9.27 -5.05
C HIS A 146 11.59 -10.44 -4.45
N ASN A 147 11.18 -11.68 -4.78
CA ASN A 147 12.04 -12.84 -4.53
C ASN A 147 13.15 -12.95 -5.58
N SER A 148 14.09 -13.87 -5.38
CA SER A 148 15.26 -14.04 -6.26
C SER A 148 14.92 -14.52 -7.67
N GLN A 149 13.73 -15.07 -7.91
CA GLN A 149 13.29 -15.60 -9.20
C GLN A 149 12.69 -14.53 -10.12
N VAL A 150 12.37 -13.34 -9.59
CA VAL A 150 11.81 -12.23 -10.37
C VAL A 150 12.93 -11.57 -11.16
N GLU A 151 12.89 -11.67 -12.48
CA GLU A 151 13.86 -11.10 -13.39
C GLU A 151 13.63 -9.60 -13.63
N LEU A 152 14.53 -8.96 -14.38
CA LEU A 152 14.48 -7.50 -14.59
C LEU A 152 13.19 -7.05 -15.26
N GLN A 153 12.68 -7.78 -16.25
CA GLN A 153 11.47 -7.39 -16.96
C GLN A 153 10.23 -7.39 -16.07
N GLU A 154 10.09 -8.41 -15.22
CA GLU A 154 8.98 -8.46 -14.27
C GLU A 154 9.10 -7.38 -13.18
N ARG A 155 10.33 -7.08 -12.75
CA ARG A 155 10.56 -5.96 -11.81
C ARG A 155 10.16 -4.62 -12.40
N LEU A 156 10.53 -4.38 -13.66
CA LEU A 156 10.16 -3.17 -14.39
C LEU A 156 8.65 -3.07 -14.57
N PHE A 157 8.00 -4.17 -14.99
CA PHE A 157 6.54 -4.21 -15.11
C PHE A 157 5.84 -3.75 -13.82
N VAL A 158 6.19 -4.34 -12.67
CA VAL A 158 5.58 -3.95 -11.39
C VAL A 158 5.90 -2.50 -11.05
N GLN A 159 7.14 -2.07 -11.24
CA GLN A 159 7.55 -0.71 -10.94
C GLN A 159 6.81 0.30 -11.81
N ASP A 160 6.71 0.07 -13.11
CA ASP A 160 6.08 0.97 -14.06
C ASP A 160 4.58 1.06 -13.78
N LEU A 161 3.91 -0.09 -13.58
CA LEU A 161 2.49 -0.13 -13.24
C LEU A 161 2.16 0.73 -12.00
N PHE A 162 2.88 0.53 -10.91
CA PHE A 162 2.59 1.26 -9.67
C PHE A 162 3.11 2.71 -9.69
N ASN A 163 4.16 3.02 -10.45
CA ASN A 163 4.65 4.39 -10.61
C ASN A 163 3.66 5.33 -11.30
N GLU A 164 2.67 4.80 -12.02
CA GLU A 164 1.65 5.66 -12.64
C GLU A 164 0.75 6.37 -11.61
N PHE A 165 0.59 5.81 -10.41
CA PHE A 165 -0.31 6.37 -9.40
C PHE A 165 0.26 6.46 -7.99
N SER A 166 1.49 6.00 -7.74
CA SER A 166 2.14 6.08 -6.42
C SER A 166 3.64 6.31 -6.54
N PHE A 167 4.28 6.71 -5.45
CA PHE A 167 5.73 6.65 -5.31
C PHE A 167 6.15 5.23 -4.97
N VAL A 168 6.92 4.58 -5.83
CA VAL A 168 7.38 3.20 -5.58
C VAL A 168 8.67 3.20 -4.76
N LYS A 169 8.63 2.62 -3.58
CA LYS A 169 9.81 2.33 -2.74
C LYS A 169 10.15 0.85 -2.83
N LYS A 170 11.33 0.54 -3.36
CA LYS A 170 11.87 -0.82 -3.33
C LYS A 170 12.37 -1.14 -1.93
N ILE A 171 12.04 -2.34 -1.47
CA ILE A 171 12.58 -2.93 -0.26
C ILE A 171 13.58 -3.98 -0.73
N ASP A 172 14.85 -3.62 -0.69
CA ASP A 172 15.92 -4.53 -1.10
C ASP A 172 16.27 -5.47 0.07
N ASN A 173 16.43 -6.75 -0.26
CA ASN A 173 17.14 -7.62 0.68
C ASN A 173 18.60 -7.12 0.73
N PRO A 174 19.22 -6.99 1.89
CA PRO A 174 20.65 -6.71 1.96
C PRO A 174 21.39 -7.77 1.12
N ILE A 175 22.19 -7.30 0.17
CA ILE A 175 22.85 -8.14 -0.86
C ILE A 175 23.87 -9.12 -0.26
N TYR A 176 24.21 -8.99 1.01
CA TYR A 176 25.25 -9.75 1.69
C TYR A 176 24.84 -10.11 3.11
N LEU A 177 24.06 -11.14 3.25
CA LEU A 177 24.14 -11.99 4.42
C LEU A 177 24.00 -13.43 3.91
N ASP A 178 25.05 -14.22 4.04
CA ASP A 178 24.97 -15.67 3.96
C ASP A 178 23.81 -16.12 4.86
N ASP A 179 23.07 -17.14 4.43
CA ASP A 179 21.81 -17.60 5.04
C ASP A 179 21.87 -17.98 6.55
N ASP A 180 23.00 -17.78 7.21
CA ASP A 180 23.31 -18.29 8.55
C ASP A 180 23.43 -17.25 9.67
N GLU A 181 23.38 -15.92 9.39
CA GLU A 181 23.35 -14.92 10.45
C GLU A 181 22.24 -13.88 10.21
N GLU A 182 21.04 -14.20 10.66
CA GLU A 182 19.98 -13.24 10.89
C GLU A 182 20.41 -12.30 12.03
N ASP A 183 21.01 -11.18 11.70
CA ASP A 183 21.03 -10.04 12.62
C ASP A 183 19.62 -9.43 12.68
N ILE A 184 18.78 -10.04 13.50
CA ILE A 184 17.36 -9.72 13.72
C ILE A 184 17.17 -8.25 14.16
N SER A 185 18.24 -7.56 14.55
CA SER A 185 18.15 -6.21 15.11
C SER A 185 18.06 -5.08 14.05
N GLN A 186 18.25 -5.34 12.76
CA GLN A 186 18.35 -4.30 11.73
C GLN A 186 17.39 -4.43 10.54
N ASN A 187 16.53 -5.45 10.44
CA ASN A 187 15.78 -5.73 9.21
C ASN A 187 14.28 -5.48 9.30
N ASN A 188 13.84 -4.50 10.06
CA ASN A 188 12.42 -4.06 10.12
C ASN A 188 12.08 -3.00 9.05
N GLU A 189 12.84 -2.92 7.94
CA GLU A 189 12.60 -1.88 6.94
C GLU A 189 11.21 -2.03 6.30
N LEU A 190 10.79 -3.24 5.99
CA LEU A 190 9.48 -3.51 5.40
C LEU A 190 8.36 -3.13 6.39
N GLU A 191 8.45 -3.60 7.63
CA GLU A 191 7.46 -3.37 8.69
C GLU A 191 7.35 -1.89 9.01
N ILE A 192 8.48 -1.21 9.26
CA ILE A 192 8.50 0.24 9.53
C ILE A 192 7.98 1.02 8.32
N SER A 193 8.41 0.68 7.11
CA SER A 193 7.89 1.35 5.91
C SER A 193 6.38 1.14 5.76
N THR A 194 5.86 -0.05 6.06
CA THR A 194 4.41 -0.34 6.04
C THR A 194 3.66 0.48 7.11
N ILE A 195 4.21 0.59 8.32
CA ILE A 195 3.65 1.43 9.39
C ILE A 195 3.56 2.88 8.95
N LEU A 196 4.61 3.41 8.33
CA LEU A 196 4.66 4.80 7.89
C LEU A 196 3.74 5.11 6.70
N THR A 197 3.55 4.16 5.79
CA THR A 197 2.86 4.39 4.51
C THR A 197 1.45 3.82 4.47
N SER A 198 1.28 2.52 4.68
CA SER A 198 -0.04 1.86 4.56
C SER A 198 -0.91 2.06 5.80
N CYS A 199 -0.32 2.11 7.01
CA CYS A 199 -1.04 2.46 8.23
C CYS A 199 -1.17 3.99 8.39
N GLY A 200 -0.25 4.76 7.82
CA GLY A 200 -0.15 6.22 7.93
C GLY A 200 -1.46 6.98 7.72
N PRO A 201 -2.26 6.71 6.68
CA PRO A 201 -3.55 7.38 6.48
C PRO A 201 -4.50 7.28 7.67
N ALA A 202 -4.56 6.12 8.33
CA ALA A 202 -5.39 5.94 9.52
C ALA A 202 -4.87 6.78 10.71
N PHE A 203 -3.55 6.88 10.87
CA PHE A 203 -2.95 7.70 11.93
C PHE A 203 -3.18 9.19 11.70
N ILE A 204 -3.07 9.64 10.46
CA ILE A 204 -3.38 11.03 10.08
C ILE A 204 -4.86 11.31 10.33
N ALA A 205 -5.76 10.41 9.95
CA ALA A 205 -7.20 10.57 10.17
C ALA A 205 -7.56 10.72 11.65
N ILE A 206 -7.03 9.85 12.53
CA ILE A 206 -7.28 9.96 13.98
C ILE A 206 -6.67 11.25 14.58
N MET A 207 -5.53 11.70 14.07
CA MET A 207 -4.95 12.99 14.50
C MET A 207 -5.85 14.15 14.13
N ILE A 208 -6.36 14.21 12.90
CA ILE A 208 -7.31 15.24 12.44
C ILE A 208 -8.54 15.22 13.35
N GLU A 209 -9.15 14.05 13.54
CA GLU A 209 -10.35 13.89 14.36
C GLU A 209 -10.15 14.42 15.80
N LYS A 210 -9.05 14.00 16.45
CA LYS A 210 -8.81 14.38 17.86
C LYS A 210 -8.48 15.86 18.03
N PHE A 211 -7.78 16.46 17.08
CA PHE A 211 -7.56 17.91 17.09
C PHE A 211 -8.86 18.68 16.89
N ALA A 212 -9.71 18.27 15.93
CA ALA A 212 -10.97 18.91 15.64
C ALA A 212 -11.97 18.78 16.83
N GLU A 213 -12.08 17.60 17.42
CA GLU A 213 -12.89 17.35 18.62
C GLU A 213 -12.46 18.28 19.78
N THR A 214 -11.15 18.37 20.02
CA THR A 214 -10.62 19.23 21.09
C THR A 214 -10.89 20.72 20.82
N ALA A 215 -10.68 21.17 19.57
CA ALA A 215 -10.95 22.56 19.18
C ALA A 215 -12.44 22.92 19.35
N SER A 216 -13.34 22.04 18.92
CA SER A 216 -14.78 22.23 19.06
C SER A 216 -15.21 22.28 20.52
N ASN A 217 -14.65 21.46 21.40
CA ASN A 217 -14.95 21.44 22.82
C ASN A 217 -14.45 22.69 23.55
N LEU A 218 -13.45 23.38 23.04
CA LEU A 218 -12.84 24.57 23.67
C LEU A 218 -13.22 25.88 22.99
N SER A 219 -14.07 25.86 21.96
CA SER A 219 -14.45 27.05 21.21
C SER A 219 -15.88 26.95 20.67
N HIS A 220 -16.29 27.96 19.85
CA HIS A 220 -17.57 27.95 19.11
C HIS A 220 -17.41 27.42 17.68
N ILE A 221 -16.21 26.90 17.30
CA ILE A 221 -15.96 26.31 15.98
C ILE A 221 -16.60 24.91 15.96
N SER A 222 -17.37 24.59 14.91
CA SER A 222 -17.89 23.23 14.77
C SER A 222 -16.77 22.21 14.51
N LYS A 223 -17.03 20.95 14.80
CA LYS A 223 -16.05 19.88 14.53
C LYS A 223 -15.70 19.81 13.04
N GLU A 224 -16.70 19.91 12.18
CA GLU A 224 -16.57 19.85 10.72
C GLU A 224 -15.72 21.03 10.20
N GLU A 225 -15.94 22.25 10.72
CA GLU A 225 -15.13 23.42 10.35
C GLU A 225 -13.67 23.27 10.80
N ALA A 226 -13.46 22.75 12.02
CA ALA A 226 -12.13 22.47 12.53
C ALA A 226 -11.41 21.39 11.71
N GLU A 227 -12.10 20.32 11.31
CA GLU A 227 -11.55 19.27 10.42
C GLU A 227 -11.12 19.86 9.08
N GLU A 228 -11.94 20.70 8.47
CA GLU A 228 -11.61 21.34 7.19
C GLU A 228 -10.37 22.25 7.34
N MET A 229 -10.29 23.07 8.38
CA MET A 229 -9.11 23.92 8.62
C MET A 229 -7.83 23.09 8.80
N ILE A 230 -7.88 22.02 9.58
CA ILE A 230 -6.73 21.12 9.81
C ILE A 230 -6.32 20.45 8.49
N LEU A 231 -7.30 19.92 7.74
CA LEU A 231 -7.02 19.27 6.45
C LEU A 231 -6.35 20.22 5.46
N LYS A 232 -6.84 21.47 5.31
CA LYS A 232 -6.21 22.48 4.43
C LYS A 232 -4.80 22.84 4.90
N THR A 233 -4.57 22.89 6.21
CA THR A 233 -3.25 23.15 6.78
C THR A 233 -2.28 22.00 6.49
N ILE A 234 -2.72 20.75 6.65
CA ILE A 234 -1.89 19.55 6.32
C ILE A 234 -1.51 19.56 4.84
N ILE A 235 -2.49 19.77 3.94
CA ILE A 235 -2.24 19.82 2.49
C ILE A 235 -1.23 20.93 2.16
N GLY A 236 -1.45 22.13 2.65
CA GLY A 236 -0.54 23.27 2.40
C GLY A 236 0.88 23.02 2.93
N THR A 237 1.00 22.43 4.11
CA THR A 237 2.31 22.09 4.70
C THR A 237 3.02 21.01 3.93
N ALA A 238 2.29 19.96 3.47
CA ALA A 238 2.85 18.92 2.61
C ALA A 238 3.38 19.51 1.29
N MET A 239 2.63 20.42 0.65
CA MET A 239 3.05 21.10 -0.56
C MET A 239 4.30 21.97 -0.35
N LEU A 240 4.45 22.64 0.79
CA LEU A 240 5.69 23.39 1.10
C LEU A 240 6.90 22.47 1.16
N LYS A 241 6.75 21.24 1.62
CA LYS A 241 7.85 20.26 1.63
C LYS A 241 8.13 19.69 0.24
N ASP A 242 7.10 19.32 -0.49
CA ASP A 242 7.20 18.62 -1.77
C ASP A 242 7.63 19.58 -2.89
N ASP A 243 6.87 20.66 -3.09
CA ASP A 243 7.12 21.62 -4.20
C ASP A 243 8.32 22.54 -3.95
N GLN A 244 8.56 22.95 -2.71
CA GLN A 244 9.60 23.90 -2.35
C GLN A 244 10.82 23.26 -1.68
N SER A 245 10.78 21.95 -1.45
CA SER A 245 11.83 21.18 -0.78
C SER A 245 12.28 21.75 0.58
N LEU A 246 11.36 22.43 1.30
CA LEU A 246 11.66 22.99 2.61
C LEU A 246 11.83 21.87 3.65
N SER A 247 12.87 21.99 4.46
CA SER A 247 13.06 21.12 5.62
C SER A 247 12.00 21.40 6.70
N ASN A 248 11.79 20.43 7.61
CA ASN A 248 10.90 20.64 8.76
C ASN A 248 11.32 21.84 9.59
N GLU A 249 12.64 22.01 9.81
CA GLU A 249 13.21 23.12 10.58
C GLU A 249 12.90 24.46 9.91
N GLU A 250 13.05 24.58 8.58
CA GLU A 250 12.74 25.81 7.84
C GLU A 250 11.27 26.17 7.93
N ILE A 251 10.35 25.18 7.85
CA ILE A 251 8.91 25.43 8.01
C ILE A 251 8.61 25.91 9.44
N ILE A 252 9.16 25.22 10.46
CA ILE A 252 9.00 25.61 11.86
C ILE A 252 9.50 27.04 12.08
N ASN A 253 10.70 27.36 11.62
CA ASN A 253 11.31 28.69 11.78
C ASN A 253 10.55 29.83 11.06
N LYS A 254 9.84 29.50 9.96
CA LYS A 254 8.99 30.48 9.25
C LYS A 254 7.72 30.85 10.02
N VAL A 255 7.22 29.95 10.87
CA VAL A 255 5.94 30.10 11.58
C VAL A 255 6.13 30.40 13.07
N ALA A 256 7.13 29.76 13.72
CA ALA A 256 7.41 29.90 15.13
C ALA A 256 8.31 31.12 15.39
N THR A 257 7.77 32.13 16.07
CA THR A 257 8.55 33.27 16.55
C THR A 257 9.06 33.00 17.97
N LYS A 258 10.24 33.51 18.30
CA LYS A 258 10.84 33.35 19.63
C LYS A 258 9.90 33.84 20.73
N LYS A 259 9.56 32.97 21.68
CA LYS A 259 8.56 33.19 22.74
C LYS A 259 7.12 33.39 22.24
N GLY A 260 6.82 32.99 21.00
CA GLY A 260 5.48 33.04 20.45
C GLY A 260 4.67 31.79 20.76
N ILE A 261 3.35 31.87 20.58
CA ILE A 261 2.39 30.75 20.82
C ILE A 261 2.81 29.49 20.04
N THR A 262 3.25 29.66 18.79
CA THR A 262 3.68 28.53 17.95
C THR A 262 4.89 27.83 18.53
N GLN A 263 5.87 28.57 19.07
CA GLN A 263 7.07 27.97 19.68
C GLN A 263 6.70 27.13 20.90
N GLU A 264 5.81 27.63 21.77
CA GLU A 264 5.34 26.86 22.92
C GLU A 264 4.64 25.58 22.51
N GLY A 265 3.84 25.61 21.44
CA GLY A 265 3.19 24.45 20.85
C GLY A 265 4.19 23.44 20.28
N VAL A 266 5.21 23.90 19.56
CA VAL A 266 6.29 23.06 19.01
C VAL A 266 7.05 22.36 20.13
N ASP A 267 7.47 23.09 21.17
CA ASP A 267 8.19 22.53 22.32
C ASP A 267 7.37 21.46 23.07
N LEU A 268 6.06 21.67 23.20
CA LEU A 268 5.17 20.70 23.80
C LEU A 268 5.03 19.44 22.93
N LEU A 269 4.84 19.62 21.62
CA LEU A 269 4.72 18.50 20.66
C LEU A 269 6.01 17.68 20.61
N ASP A 270 7.16 18.32 20.49
CA ASP A 270 8.46 17.64 20.47
C ASP A 270 8.65 16.74 21.70
N LYS A 271 8.36 17.28 22.88
CA LYS A 271 8.46 16.54 24.15
C LYS A 271 7.50 15.35 24.23
N LYS A 272 6.24 15.51 23.77
CA LYS A 272 5.19 14.49 23.92
C LYS A 272 5.16 13.50 22.76
N PHE A 273 5.31 13.98 21.54
CA PHE A 273 5.14 13.17 20.35
C PHE A 273 6.28 12.17 20.16
N ASN A 274 7.51 12.50 20.60
CA ASN A 274 8.63 11.57 20.60
C ASN A 274 8.31 10.27 21.41
N LYS A 275 7.61 10.40 22.54
CA LYS A 275 7.18 9.24 23.30
C LYS A 275 6.08 8.47 22.56
N VAL A 276 5.05 9.17 22.10
CA VAL A 276 3.91 8.56 21.42
C VAL A 276 4.35 7.81 20.17
N SER A 277 5.23 8.39 19.35
CA SER A 277 5.73 7.73 18.12
C SER A 277 6.57 6.49 18.42
N LYS A 278 7.40 6.53 19.46
CA LYS A 278 8.17 5.34 19.89
C LYS A 278 7.27 4.22 20.38
N ASP A 279 6.29 4.55 21.23
CA ASP A 279 5.36 3.56 21.79
C ASP A 279 4.52 2.94 20.66
N LEU A 280 4.01 3.78 19.72
CA LEU A 280 3.24 3.31 18.57
C LEU A 280 4.04 2.35 17.68
N ILE A 281 5.26 2.72 17.29
CA ILE A 281 6.08 1.88 16.41
C ILE A 281 6.40 0.55 17.09
N ARG A 282 6.77 0.55 18.38
CA ARG A 282 7.07 -0.68 19.12
C ARG A 282 5.87 -1.61 19.22
N GLU A 283 4.71 -1.08 19.56
CA GLU A 283 3.47 -1.85 19.65
C GLU A 283 3.13 -2.52 18.32
N LEU A 284 3.29 -1.79 17.22
CA LEU A 284 3.00 -2.33 15.89
C LEU A 284 4.05 -3.35 15.43
N LEU A 285 5.33 -3.18 15.76
CA LEU A 285 6.34 -4.18 15.46
C LEU A 285 6.06 -5.48 16.24
N ASN A 286 5.72 -5.40 17.54
CA ASN A 286 5.31 -6.58 18.31
C ASN A 286 4.10 -7.28 17.64
N ARG A 287 3.13 -6.51 17.15
CA ARG A 287 1.99 -7.09 16.45
C ARG A 287 2.38 -7.77 15.13
N TYR A 288 3.35 -7.23 14.40
CA TYR A 288 3.90 -7.90 13.20
C TYR A 288 4.56 -9.24 13.54
N GLU A 289 5.32 -9.32 14.62
CA GLU A 289 5.91 -10.59 15.11
C GLU A 289 4.83 -11.61 15.43
N GLU A 290 3.77 -11.23 16.16
CA GLU A 290 2.63 -12.11 16.44
C GLU A 290 1.96 -12.63 15.16
N VAL A 291 1.70 -11.76 14.19
CA VAL A 291 1.10 -12.14 12.91
C VAL A 291 2.02 -13.09 12.14
N ASN A 292 3.32 -12.83 12.10
CA ASN A 292 4.28 -13.72 11.46
C ASN A 292 4.31 -15.11 12.12
N ASP A 293 4.24 -15.18 13.44
CA ASP A 293 4.16 -16.45 14.18
C ASP A 293 2.87 -17.22 13.90
N GLU A 294 1.73 -16.53 13.79
CA GLU A 294 0.45 -17.12 13.39
C GLU A 294 0.54 -17.69 11.97
N MET A 295 1.14 -16.94 11.05
CA MET A 295 1.33 -17.37 9.66
C MET A 295 2.32 -18.53 9.57
N ASN A 296 3.41 -18.54 10.32
CA ASN A 296 4.34 -19.66 10.39
C ASN A 296 3.62 -20.94 10.85
N LYS A 297 2.75 -20.88 11.84
CA LYS A 297 1.94 -22.02 12.27
C LYS A 297 0.98 -22.51 11.18
N THR A 298 0.50 -21.62 10.35
CA THR A 298 -0.48 -21.94 9.29
C THR A 298 0.20 -22.49 8.04
N TYR A 299 1.33 -21.93 7.65
CA TYR A 299 1.99 -22.22 6.37
C TYR A 299 3.15 -23.21 6.50
N LEU A 300 3.89 -23.22 7.61
CA LEU A 300 5.09 -24.03 7.79
C LEU A 300 4.85 -25.30 8.63
N LYS A 301 3.60 -25.66 8.95
CA LYS A 301 3.32 -26.93 9.64
C LYS A 301 3.72 -28.10 8.74
N LYS A 302 4.63 -28.91 9.28
CA LYS A 302 4.96 -30.24 8.75
C LYS A 302 3.79 -31.20 8.89
#